data_57abcd202bc9aeceafd5440d8dd4cd0b
#
_entry.id   57abcd202bc9aeceafd5440d8dd4cd0b
#
_cell.length_a   1.000
_cell.length_b   1.000
_cell.length_c   1.000
_cell.angle_alpha   90.00
_cell.angle_beta   90.00
_cell.angle_gamma   90.00
#
_symmetry.space_group_name_H-M   'P 1'
#
loop_
_entity.id
_entity.type
_entity.pdbx_description
1 polymer ?
#
loop_
_entity_poly.entity_id
_entity_poly.type
_entity_poly.pdbx_seq_one_letter_code
_entity_poly.pdbx_strand_id
1 'polypeptide(L)'
;MDTAILKVREIIENRGAEGLASALDADKSFILDFSGVESVSFAALRVLLVNRRAGRDISVINACDAVAEKFEDTGVSALVNVTRVPKPIDMSKYKEFGGGFLSTAYNSQDGDSMLKMYGENVPDEVVIREKNVARSVLLFGLNTPMVGTLYGCSEGKGLDFERIEGKRSFSRIISEEPGRMEELTVRFAKMCRHLHSTQCDTAIFGEKSEMYRKVLSASGTIDDGLRTRVMAFLDSVPLETTCLHGDMQLSNVITNGREDFWIDLSDFGYGNHMFDLGMWYFLSRLNPEELCQHIFHLGREQMSQIWDIFVREYFGAATEASREDVSRMVEPFAALHMLYLGSLYGFKPGMVEFASGVFAR
;
A
#
# COMPACT_ATOMS: atom_id res chain seq x y z
N MET A 1 0.24 -2.28 12.78
CA MET A 1 1.09 -1.88 13.93
C MET A 1 0.46 -0.68 14.57
N ASP A 2 0.46 -0.60 15.91
CA ASP A 2 0.01 0.61 16.58
C ASP A 2 1.12 1.64 16.48
N THR A 3 0.88 2.73 15.75
CA THR A 3 1.83 3.82 15.58
C THR A 3 1.61 4.85 16.69
N ALA A 4 2.66 5.21 17.42
CA ALA A 4 2.61 6.23 18.45
C ALA A 4 3.08 7.57 17.90
N ILE A 5 2.30 8.64 18.12
CA ILE A 5 2.74 10.01 17.81
C ILE A 5 3.34 10.62 19.08
N LEU A 6 4.57 11.08 18.99
CA LEU A 6 5.30 11.73 20.07
C LEU A 6 5.62 13.18 19.73
N LYS A 7 5.18 14.12 20.57
CA LYS A 7 5.60 15.52 20.50
C LYS A 7 7.01 15.66 21.07
N VAL A 8 7.98 15.89 20.20
CA VAL A 8 9.39 15.78 20.53
C VAL A 8 9.94 17.02 21.23
N ARG A 9 9.34 18.19 21.00
CA ARG A 9 9.83 19.46 21.56
C ARG A 9 10.04 19.38 23.07
N GLU A 10 9.00 19.00 23.82
CA GLU A 10 9.07 18.92 25.29
C GLU A 10 10.07 17.85 25.77
N ILE A 11 10.20 16.77 25.01
CA ILE A 11 11.13 15.68 25.33
C ILE A 11 12.59 16.18 25.19
N ILE A 12 12.90 16.86 24.08
CA ILE A 12 14.25 17.34 23.79
C ILE A 12 14.61 18.52 24.70
N GLU A 13 13.72 19.48 24.92
CA GLU A 13 13.94 20.64 25.77
C GLU A 13 14.20 20.25 27.25
N ASN A 14 13.46 19.26 27.76
CA ASN A 14 13.54 18.86 29.18
C ASN A 14 14.56 17.77 29.48
N ARG A 15 14.80 16.83 28.56
CA ARG A 15 15.60 15.62 28.79
C ARG A 15 16.63 15.32 27.70
N GLY A 16 16.72 16.16 26.65
CA GLY A 16 17.67 15.97 25.57
C GLY A 16 17.56 14.62 24.86
N ALA A 17 18.70 14.10 24.42
CA ALA A 17 18.78 12.82 23.71
C ALA A 17 18.40 11.61 24.59
N GLU A 18 18.62 11.66 25.90
CA GLU A 18 18.27 10.60 26.85
C GLU A 18 16.74 10.48 26.99
N GLY A 19 16.03 11.61 27.02
CA GLY A 19 14.58 11.64 27.03
C GLY A 19 13.99 11.01 25.75
N LEU A 20 14.58 11.31 24.61
CA LEU A 20 14.17 10.73 23.34
C LEU A 20 14.42 9.21 23.30
N ALA A 21 15.58 8.75 23.79
CA ALA A 21 15.90 7.33 23.90
C ALA A 21 14.87 6.58 24.76
N SER A 22 14.52 7.14 25.92
CA SER A 22 13.54 6.57 26.83
C SER A 22 12.13 6.52 26.23
N ALA A 23 11.76 7.55 25.44
CA ALA A 23 10.45 7.60 24.78
C ALA A 23 10.31 6.57 23.65
N LEU A 24 11.42 6.13 23.05
CA LEU A 24 11.48 5.15 21.96
C LEU A 24 11.73 3.71 22.46
N ASP A 25 11.65 3.44 23.75
CA ASP A 25 11.98 2.13 24.34
C ASP A 25 10.86 1.07 24.22
N ALA A 26 9.89 1.28 23.37
CA ALA A 26 8.83 0.30 23.11
C ALA A 26 8.97 -0.30 21.69
N ASP A 27 8.52 -1.56 21.51
CA ASP A 27 8.46 -2.23 20.18
C ASP A 27 7.32 -1.68 19.34
N LYS A 28 7.44 -0.47 18.87
CA LYS A 28 6.40 0.25 18.12
C LYS A 28 6.99 1.01 16.94
N SER A 29 6.10 1.37 16.00
CA SER A 29 6.35 2.42 15.02
C SER A 29 6.09 3.78 15.63
N PHE A 30 6.92 4.79 15.31
CA PHE A 30 6.82 6.13 15.86
C PHE A 30 6.73 7.19 14.78
N ILE A 31 5.78 8.10 14.94
CA ILE A 31 5.77 9.39 14.25
C ILE A 31 6.20 10.45 15.25
N LEU A 32 7.33 11.07 14.99
CA LEU A 32 7.92 12.10 15.85
C LEU A 32 7.52 13.48 15.32
N ASP A 33 6.65 14.16 16.04
CA ASP A 33 6.23 15.52 15.71
C ASP A 33 7.26 16.53 16.22
N PHE A 34 7.96 17.14 15.28
CA PHE A 34 9.00 18.16 15.53
C PHE A 34 8.45 19.58 15.49
N SER A 35 7.14 19.77 15.58
CA SER A 35 6.54 21.12 15.66
C SER A 35 7.23 21.96 16.74
N GLY A 36 7.76 23.14 16.36
CA GLY A 36 8.45 24.06 17.25
C GLY A 36 9.87 23.62 17.67
N VAL A 37 10.42 22.54 17.14
CA VAL A 37 11.84 22.18 17.31
C VAL A 37 12.66 22.97 16.30
N GLU A 38 13.53 23.85 16.79
CA GLU A 38 14.36 24.73 15.94
C GLU A 38 15.69 24.09 15.55
N SER A 39 16.17 23.15 16.36
CA SER A 39 17.43 22.44 16.10
C SER A 39 17.41 21.02 16.68
N VAL A 40 18.24 20.14 16.13
CA VAL A 40 18.43 18.77 16.60
C VAL A 40 19.94 18.52 16.85
N SER A 41 20.24 17.90 17.98
CA SER A 41 21.62 17.55 18.31
C SER A 41 22.08 16.28 17.59
N PHE A 42 23.40 16.13 17.39
CA PHE A 42 23.94 14.85 16.87
C PHE A 42 23.65 13.68 17.80
N ALA A 43 23.54 13.89 19.10
CA ALA A 43 23.16 12.83 20.04
C ALA A 43 21.73 12.35 19.79
N ALA A 44 20.77 13.26 19.56
CA ALA A 44 19.41 12.90 19.22
C ALA A 44 19.33 12.16 17.88
N LEU A 45 20.06 12.61 16.84
CA LEU A 45 20.13 11.90 15.55
C LEU A 45 20.70 10.48 15.72
N ARG A 46 21.70 10.31 16.58
CA ARG A 46 22.28 9.00 16.89
C ARG A 46 21.28 8.07 17.57
N VAL A 47 20.44 8.59 18.47
CA VAL A 47 19.34 7.84 19.09
C VAL A 47 18.38 7.33 18.03
N LEU A 48 17.97 8.17 17.07
CA LEU A 48 17.08 7.77 15.98
C LEU A 48 17.70 6.67 15.10
N LEU A 49 18.99 6.83 14.75
CA LEU A 49 19.71 5.83 13.96
C LEU A 49 19.81 4.47 14.65
N VAL A 50 20.13 4.46 15.95
CA VAL A 50 20.23 3.22 16.73
C VAL A 50 18.88 2.52 16.77
N ASN A 51 17.81 3.25 17.04
CA ASN A 51 16.45 2.71 17.09
C ASN A 51 16.00 2.21 15.72
N ARG A 52 16.29 2.93 14.65
CA ARG A 52 15.96 2.53 13.29
C ARG A 52 16.69 1.23 12.88
N ARG A 53 17.98 1.12 13.22
CA ARG A 53 18.78 -0.10 13.01
C ARG A 53 18.32 -1.29 13.85
N ALA A 54 17.69 -1.03 15.00
CA ALA A 54 17.04 -2.06 15.82
C ALA A 54 15.68 -2.51 15.28
N GLY A 55 15.30 -2.07 14.06
CA GLY A 55 14.08 -2.49 13.38
C GLY A 55 12.83 -1.70 13.73
N ARG A 56 12.98 -0.54 14.43
CA ARG A 56 11.83 0.33 14.72
C ARG A 56 11.53 1.22 13.50
N ASP A 57 10.25 1.35 13.16
CA ASP A 57 9.82 2.32 12.15
C ASP A 57 9.74 3.71 12.77
N ILE A 58 10.53 4.66 12.26
CA ILE A 58 10.60 6.02 12.76
C ILE A 58 10.44 7.00 11.61
N SER A 59 9.44 7.86 11.72
CA SER A 59 9.21 9.00 10.83
C SER A 59 9.23 10.30 11.60
N VAL A 60 9.72 11.36 10.98
CA VAL A 60 9.72 12.73 11.52
C VAL A 60 8.75 13.57 10.70
N ILE A 61 7.90 14.33 11.37
CA ILE A 61 6.96 15.28 10.75
C ILE A 61 7.17 16.69 11.30
N ASN A 62 6.66 17.68 10.56
CA ASN A 62 6.70 19.08 10.93
C ASN A 62 8.12 19.61 11.24
N ALA A 63 9.13 19.05 10.59
CA ALA A 63 10.51 19.55 10.72
C ALA A 63 10.62 20.92 10.03
N CYS A 64 11.19 21.91 10.73
CA CYS A 64 11.59 23.16 10.09
C CYS A 64 12.77 22.91 9.13
N ASP A 65 13.06 23.87 8.24
CA ASP A 65 14.11 23.70 7.24
C ASP A 65 15.47 23.37 7.85
N ALA A 66 15.87 24.08 8.91
CA ALA A 66 17.15 23.85 9.60
C ALA A 66 17.27 22.43 10.19
N VAL A 67 16.18 21.89 10.73
CA VAL A 67 16.13 20.51 11.24
C VAL A 67 16.23 19.53 10.08
N ALA A 68 15.44 19.70 9.04
CA ALA A 68 15.42 18.81 7.88
C ALA A 68 16.78 18.78 7.16
N GLU A 69 17.40 19.95 6.93
CA GLU A 69 18.76 20.06 6.37
C GLU A 69 19.78 19.30 7.23
N LYS A 70 19.68 19.38 8.55
CA LYS A 70 20.56 18.62 9.44
C LYS A 70 20.43 17.10 9.27
N PHE A 71 19.22 16.59 9.04
CA PHE A 71 18.99 15.18 8.71
C PHE A 71 19.61 14.82 7.35
N GLU A 72 19.49 15.70 6.37
CA GLU A 72 20.05 15.52 5.02
C GLU A 72 21.58 15.53 5.04
N ASP A 73 22.20 16.54 5.64
CA ASP A 73 23.65 16.71 5.76
C ASP A 73 24.34 15.55 6.50
N THR A 74 23.65 14.97 7.46
CA THR A 74 24.16 13.82 8.24
C THR A 74 23.87 12.48 7.60
N GLY A 75 23.10 12.44 6.49
CA GLY A 75 22.66 11.22 5.83
C GLY A 75 21.61 10.42 6.61
N VAL A 76 21.11 10.94 7.76
CA VAL A 76 20.08 10.26 8.57
C VAL A 76 18.76 10.17 7.82
N SER A 77 18.47 11.13 6.95
CA SER A 77 17.30 11.14 6.08
C SER A 77 17.21 9.94 5.10
N ALA A 78 18.31 9.23 4.89
CA ALA A 78 18.29 7.98 4.11
C ALA A 78 17.62 6.81 4.86
N LEU A 79 17.59 6.86 6.19
CA LEU A 79 17.04 5.81 7.05
C LEU A 79 15.77 6.23 7.80
N VAL A 80 15.62 7.52 8.08
CA VAL A 80 14.49 8.11 8.79
C VAL A 80 13.73 9.02 7.82
N ASN A 81 12.45 8.72 7.59
CA ASN A 81 11.61 9.58 6.77
C ASN A 81 11.38 10.92 7.46
N VAL A 82 11.77 12.02 6.81
CA VAL A 82 11.59 13.37 7.34
C VAL A 82 10.64 14.17 6.47
N THR A 83 9.55 14.63 7.06
CA THR A 83 8.58 15.50 6.42
C THR A 83 8.69 16.90 7.02
N ARG A 84 8.92 17.88 6.16
CA ARG A 84 8.98 19.29 6.56
C ARG A 84 7.60 19.80 6.95
N VAL A 85 7.54 20.94 7.62
CA VAL A 85 6.28 21.66 7.87
C VAL A 85 5.52 21.81 6.55
N PRO A 86 4.20 21.47 6.51
CA PRO A 86 3.42 21.58 5.30
C PRO A 86 3.46 23.00 4.73
N LYS A 87 3.79 23.13 3.44
CA LYS A 87 3.80 24.43 2.76
C LYS A 87 2.37 24.83 2.40
N PRO A 88 2.04 26.15 2.42
CA PRO A 88 0.77 26.61 1.91
C PRO A 88 0.67 26.35 0.42
N ILE A 89 -0.53 26.02 -0.06
CA ILE A 89 -0.79 25.76 -1.47
C ILE A 89 -1.76 26.79 -2.05
N ASP A 90 -1.51 27.21 -3.26
CA ASP A 90 -2.39 28.07 -4.06
C ASP A 90 -3.22 27.18 -5.00
N MET A 91 -4.44 26.84 -4.56
CA MET A 91 -5.36 25.96 -5.30
C MET A 91 -5.81 26.57 -6.66
N SER A 92 -5.65 27.87 -6.88
CA SER A 92 -5.98 28.48 -8.19
C SER A 92 -5.13 27.95 -9.35
N LYS A 93 -3.98 27.34 -9.04
CA LYS A 93 -3.07 26.73 -10.01
C LYS A 93 -3.40 25.26 -10.34
N TYR A 94 -4.44 24.71 -9.73
CA TYR A 94 -4.81 23.31 -9.87
C TYR A 94 -6.21 23.16 -10.44
N LYS A 95 -6.42 22.14 -11.27
CA LYS A 95 -7.72 21.78 -11.84
C LYS A 95 -8.08 20.37 -11.41
N GLU A 96 -9.24 20.24 -10.81
CA GLU A 96 -9.81 18.93 -10.44
C GLU A 96 -10.01 18.06 -11.68
N PHE A 97 -9.67 16.77 -11.57
CA PHE A 97 -9.91 15.80 -12.65
C PHE A 97 -10.47 14.46 -12.17
N GLY A 98 -10.54 14.22 -10.86
CA GLY A 98 -11.08 12.99 -10.31
C GLY A 98 -10.97 12.94 -8.80
N GLY A 99 -11.40 11.85 -8.22
CA GLY A 99 -11.33 11.64 -6.78
C GLY A 99 -11.69 10.21 -6.40
N GLY A 100 -11.35 9.84 -5.17
CA GLY A 100 -11.69 8.59 -4.53
C GLY A 100 -12.44 8.83 -3.22
N PHE A 101 -12.53 7.80 -2.40
CA PHE A 101 -13.28 7.86 -1.14
C PHE A 101 -12.68 8.82 -0.10
N LEU A 102 -11.35 8.93 -0.03
CA LEU A 102 -10.63 9.73 0.98
C LEU A 102 -10.03 11.02 0.43
N SER A 103 -9.98 11.20 -0.89
CA SER A 103 -9.22 12.29 -1.49
C SER A 103 -9.75 12.70 -2.86
N THR A 104 -9.46 13.95 -3.24
CA THR A 104 -9.72 14.51 -4.57
C THR A 104 -8.40 14.77 -5.28
N ALA A 105 -8.33 14.47 -6.57
CA ALA A 105 -7.15 14.61 -7.39
C ALA A 105 -7.23 15.83 -8.31
N TYR A 106 -6.15 16.60 -8.34
CA TYR A 106 -6.02 17.83 -9.13
C TYR A 106 -4.76 17.77 -9.98
N ASN A 107 -4.84 18.22 -11.22
CA ASN A 107 -3.68 18.44 -12.06
C ASN A 107 -3.16 19.88 -11.90
N SER A 108 -1.85 20.05 -11.77
CA SER A 108 -1.21 21.35 -11.92
C SER A 108 -1.46 21.91 -13.32
N GLN A 109 -1.73 23.21 -13.43
CA GLN A 109 -1.89 23.89 -14.72
C GLN A 109 -0.53 24.17 -15.38
N ASP A 110 0.53 24.28 -14.57
CA ASP A 110 1.86 24.69 -15.02
C ASP A 110 2.77 23.51 -15.33
N GLY A 111 2.30 22.22 -15.09
CA GLY A 111 3.32 21.33 -15.18
C GLY A 111 3.12 19.81 -14.98
N ASP A 112 4.10 19.26 -14.40
CA ASP A 112 4.45 17.86 -14.27
C ASP A 112 3.90 17.21 -13.00
N SER A 113 3.11 17.96 -12.19
CA SER A 113 2.61 17.46 -10.91
C SER A 113 1.10 17.23 -10.86
N MET A 114 0.73 16.31 -10.01
CA MET A 114 -0.63 15.99 -9.60
C MET A 114 -0.74 16.15 -8.08
N LEU A 115 -1.74 16.88 -7.60
CA LEU A 115 -2.02 17.03 -6.19
C LEU A 115 -3.15 16.10 -5.77
N LYS A 116 -2.92 15.30 -4.74
CA LYS A 116 -3.94 14.49 -4.07
C LYS A 116 -4.33 15.20 -2.77
N MET A 117 -5.53 15.81 -2.73
CA MET A 117 -6.06 16.51 -1.57
C MET A 117 -6.88 15.57 -0.69
N TYR A 118 -6.54 15.49 0.57
CA TYR A 118 -7.25 14.74 1.60
C TYR A 118 -8.17 15.70 2.39
N GLY A 119 -9.39 15.26 2.66
CA GLY A 119 -10.33 16.06 3.45
C GLY A 119 -9.85 16.28 4.89
N GLU A 120 -10.38 17.31 5.55
CA GLU A 120 -10.01 17.69 6.93
C GLU A 120 -10.12 16.53 7.94
N ASN A 121 -11.05 15.61 7.71
CA ASN A 121 -11.28 14.45 8.58
C ASN A 121 -10.30 13.30 8.38
N VAL A 122 -9.40 13.37 7.40
CA VAL A 122 -8.38 12.33 7.16
C VAL A 122 -7.22 12.56 8.13
N PRO A 123 -6.92 11.59 9.02
CA PRO A 123 -5.83 11.72 9.96
C PRO A 123 -4.48 11.94 9.28
N ASP A 124 -3.63 12.74 9.91
CA ASP A 124 -2.29 13.06 9.42
C ASP A 124 -1.45 11.80 9.15
N GLU A 125 -1.61 10.79 10.00
CA GLU A 125 -0.92 9.52 9.88
C GLU A 125 -1.19 8.81 8.56
N VAL A 126 -2.41 8.92 8.03
CA VAL A 126 -2.82 8.32 6.76
C VAL A 126 -2.06 8.99 5.61
N VAL A 127 -2.02 10.32 5.60
CA VAL A 127 -1.35 11.11 4.54
C VAL A 127 0.17 10.89 4.57
N ILE A 128 0.75 10.91 5.78
CA ILE A 128 2.18 10.70 5.99
C ILE A 128 2.57 9.26 5.64
N ARG A 129 1.75 8.28 6.03
CA ARG A 129 1.97 6.89 5.66
C ARG A 129 1.99 6.73 4.14
N GLU A 130 1.04 7.30 3.41
CA GLU A 130 1.01 7.24 1.94
C GLU A 130 2.27 7.83 1.33
N LYS A 131 2.73 8.99 1.83
CA LYS A 131 4.00 9.59 1.40
C LYS A 131 5.19 8.65 1.63
N ASN A 132 5.29 8.09 2.83
CA ASN A 132 6.41 7.23 3.20
C ASN A 132 6.40 5.92 2.39
N VAL A 133 5.22 5.35 2.15
CA VAL A 133 5.03 4.14 1.33
C VAL A 133 5.48 4.41 -0.10
N ALA A 134 4.94 5.44 -0.75
CA ALA A 134 5.29 5.75 -2.14
C ALA A 134 6.79 6.00 -2.33
N ARG A 135 7.43 6.73 -1.39
CA ARG A 135 8.87 6.95 -1.40
C ARG A 135 9.66 5.64 -1.25
N SER A 136 9.28 4.81 -0.29
CA SER A 136 10.01 3.56 0.01
C SER A 136 9.88 2.56 -1.13
N VAL A 137 8.69 2.43 -1.71
CA VAL A 137 8.43 1.53 -2.84
C VAL A 137 9.29 1.91 -4.05
N LEU A 138 9.40 3.20 -4.35
CA LEU A 138 10.29 3.69 -5.40
C LEU A 138 11.76 3.32 -5.12
N LEU A 139 12.22 3.49 -3.87
CA LEU A 139 13.58 3.16 -3.46
C LEU A 139 13.89 1.65 -3.49
N PHE A 140 12.88 0.80 -3.43
CA PHE A 140 13.04 -0.65 -3.66
C PHE A 140 13.22 -1.01 -5.14
N GLY A 141 13.12 -0.04 -6.04
CA GLY A 141 13.22 -0.25 -7.49
C GLY A 141 11.89 -0.68 -8.14
N LEU A 142 10.78 -0.54 -7.41
CA LEU A 142 9.44 -0.74 -7.95
C LEU A 142 8.93 0.59 -8.53
N ASN A 143 8.57 0.59 -9.80
CA ASN A 143 8.18 1.81 -10.49
C ASN A 143 6.80 2.29 -10.02
N THR A 144 6.76 3.49 -9.44
CA THR A 144 5.57 4.19 -8.97
C THR A 144 5.77 5.69 -9.17
N PRO A 145 4.71 6.49 -9.35
CA PRO A 145 4.87 7.94 -9.43
C PRO A 145 5.62 8.49 -8.21
N MET A 146 6.60 9.35 -8.45
CA MET A 146 7.36 9.98 -7.37
C MET A 146 6.43 10.83 -6.50
N VAL A 147 6.62 10.75 -5.18
CA VAL A 147 5.92 11.59 -4.23
C VAL A 147 6.79 12.79 -3.84
N GLY A 148 6.18 13.96 -3.87
CA GLY A 148 6.84 15.23 -3.60
C GLY A 148 6.50 15.81 -2.22
N THR A 149 6.08 17.07 -2.25
CA THR A 149 5.86 17.93 -1.08
C THR A 149 4.51 17.65 -0.42
N LEU A 150 4.48 17.74 0.92
CA LEU A 150 3.25 17.84 1.68
C LEU A 150 2.83 19.31 1.79
N TYR A 151 1.61 19.60 1.39
CA TYR A 151 0.98 20.92 1.47
C TYR A 151 -0.12 20.92 2.53
N GLY A 152 -0.35 22.10 3.13
CA GLY A 152 -1.46 22.36 4.03
C GLY A 152 -2.30 23.55 3.54
N CYS A 153 -3.62 23.44 3.64
CA CYS A 153 -4.54 24.55 3.40
C CYS A 153 -5.76 24.44 4.33
N SER A 154 -6.66 25.40 4.25
CA SER A 154 -7.92 25.39 5.01
C SER A 154 -8.85 24.21 4.68
N GLU A 155 -8.65 23.58 3.53
CA GLU A 155 -9.47 22.48 3.02
C GLU A 155 -8.88 21.09 3.36
N GLY A 156 -7.71 21.04 4.02
CA GLY A 156 -7.05 19.78 4.38
C GLY A 156 -5.57 19.74 4.02
N LYS A 157 -5.07 18.54 3.73
CA LYS A 157 -3.67 18.31 3.34
C LYS A 157 -3.57 17.78 1.92
N GLY A 158 -2.57 18.22 1.20
CA GLY A 158 -2.27 17.77 -0.16
C GLY A 158 -0.91 17.09 -0.24
N LEU A 159 -0.84 15.97 -0.94
CA LEU A 159 0.40 15.37 -1.40
C LEU A 159 0.58 15.62 -2.89
N ASP A 160 1.75 16.12 -3.21
CA ASP A 160 2.22 16.30 -4.58
C ASP A 160 2.82 14.99 -5.11
N PHE A 161 2.41 14.60 -6.31
CA PHE A 161 2.92 13.44 -7.02
C PHE A 161 3.36 13.81 -8.42
N GLU A 162 4.29 13.04 -8.96
CA GLU A 162 4.62 13.07 -10.37
C GLU A 162 3.36 12.84 -11.22
N ARG A 163 3.13 13.72 -12.19
CA ARG A 163 2.06 13.55 -13.16
C ARG A 163 2.55 12.71 -14.33
N ILE A 164 2.02 11.50 -14.41
CA ILE A 164 2.30 10.63 -15.56
C ILE A 164 1.43 11.09 -16.75
N GLU A 165 2.05 11.74 -17.73
CA GLU A 165 1.34 12.24 -18.91
C GLU A 165 0.84 11.10 -19.80
N GLY A 166 -0.38 11.28 -20.35
CA GLY A 166 -0.99 10.29 -21.23
C GLY A 166 -1.33 8.96 -20.56
N LYS A 167 -1.30 8.93 -19.20
CA LYS A 167 -1.55 7.71 -18.43
C LYS A 167 -2.92 7.10 -18.73
N ARG A 168 -2.93 5.77 -18.87
CA ARG A 168 -4.14 4.93 -18.90
C ARG A 168 -3.89 3.68 -18.07
N SER A 169 -4.88 3.23 -17.32
CA SER A 169 -4.76 1.94 -16.62
C SER A 169 -4.80 0.77 -17.58
N PHE A 170 -4.20 -0.36 -17.20
CA PHE A 170 -4.21 -1.57 -18.02
C PHE A 170 -5.64 -2.05 -18.27
N SER A 171 -6.49 -2.04 -17.26
CA SER A 171 -7.90 -2.41 -17.40
C SER A 171 -8.62 -1.53 -18.44
N ARG A 172 -8.38 -0.22 -18.39
CA ARG A 172 -8.98 0.73 -19.35
C ARG A 172 -8.51 0.50 -20.76
N ILE A 173 -7.21 0.25 -20.96
CA ILE A 173 -6.68 -0.05 -22.29
C ILE A 173 -7.27 -1.33 -22.83
N ILE A 174 -7.36 -2.40 -22.05
CA ILE A 174 -7.93 -3.67 -22.48
C ILE A 174 -9.41 -3.50 -22.86
N SER A 175 -10.15 -2.71 -22.08
CA SER A 175 -11.56 -2.42 -22.39
C SER A 175 -11.74 -1.69 -23.71
N GLU A 176 -10.90 -0.71 -24.01
CA GLU A 176 -10.98 0.11 -25.22
C GLU A 176 -10.30 -0.56 -26.44
N GLU A 177 -9.29 -1.40 -26.20
CA GLU A 177 -8.44 -2.06 -27.18
C GLU A 177 -8.30 -3.56 -26.82
N PRO A 178 -9.36 -4.40 -26.98
CA PRO A 178 -9.35 -5.80 -26.54
C PRO A 178 -8.22 -6.66 -27.15
N GLY A 179 -7.72 -6.29 -28.32
CA GLY A 179 -6.57 -6.95 -28.96
C GLY A 179 -5.26 -6.84 -28.20
N ARG A 180 -5.17 -5.95 -27.19
CA ARG A 180 -4.00 -5.80 -26.33
C ARG A 180 -4.07 -6.59 -25.02
N MET A 181 -5.12 -7.36 -24.79
CA MET A 181 -5.31 -8.14 -23.58
C MET A 181 -4.12 -9.05 -23.27
N GLU A 182 -3.67 -9.82 -24.24
CA GLU A 182 -2.53 -10.74 -24.08
C GLU A 182 -1.25 -9.96 -23.67
N GLU A 183 -0.88 -8.93 -24.43
CA GLU A 183 0.30 -8.11 -24.18
C GLU A 183 0.29 -7.52 -22.77
N LEU A 184 -0.80 -6.86 -22.39
CA LEU A 184 -0.88 -6.15 -21.12
C LEU A 184 -0.97 -7.11 -19.92
N THR A 185 -1.64 -8.26 -20.09
CA THR A 185 -1.68 -9.28 -19.03
C THR A 185 -0.32 -9.91 -18.79
N VAL A 186 0.46 -10.16 -19.86
CA VAL A 186 1.84 -10.65 -19.76
C VAL A 186 2.73 -9.63 -19.03
N ARG A 187 2.60 -8.34 -19.37
CA ARG A 187 3.33 -7.26 -18.67
C ARG A 187 2.95 -7.21 -17.19
N PHE A 188 1.66 -7.28 -16.88
CA PHE A 188 1.16 -7.32 -15.51
C PHE A 188 1.76 -8.50 -14.72
N ALA A 189 1.74 -9.70 -15.26
CA ALA A 189 2.33 -10.88 -14.62
C ALA A 189 3.83 -10.72 -14.35
N LYS A 190 4.58 -10.09 -15.27
CA LYS A 190 6.00 -9.77 -15.08
C LYS A 190 6.22 -8.75 -13.97
N MET A 191 5.39 -7.69 -13.91
CA MET A 191 5.43 -6.72 -12.82
C MET A 191 5.14 -7.37 -11.47
N CYS A 192 4.15 -8.26 -11.41
CA CYS A 192 3.82 -9.02 -10.19
C CYS A 192 4.99 -9.93 -9.76
N ARG A 193 5.64 -10.65 -10.68
CA ARG A 193 6.83 -11.45 -10.34
C ARG A 193 7.98 -10.59 -9.82
N HIS A 194 8.21 -9.43 -10.42
CA HIS A 194 9.23 -8.50 -9.93
C HIS A 194 8.91 -8.02 -8.52
N LEU A 195 7.68 -7.57 -8.29
CA LEU A 195 7.17 -7.17 -6.97
C LEU A 195 7.42 -8.27 -5.92
N HIS A 196 6.96 -9.50 -6.20
CA HIS A 196 7.03 -10.64 -5.28
C HIS A 196 8.45 -11.23 -5.13
N SER A 197 9.42 -10.78 -5.92
CA SER A 197 10.85 -11.11 -5.74
C SER A 197 11.66 -10.00 -5.08
N THR A 198 11.05 -8.83 -4.88
CA THR A 198 11.71 -7.67 -4.27
C THR A 198 11.64 -7.76 -2.75
N GLN A 199 12.80 -7.62 -2.07
CA GLN A 199 12.84 -7.61 -0.60
C GLN A 199 12.21 -6.35 -0.05
N CYS A 200 11.36 -6.52 0.96
CA CYS A 200 10.69 -5.44 1.65
C CYS A 200 11.43 -5.05 2.93
N ASP A 201 11.40 -3.78 3.28
CA ASP A 201 11.85 -3.34 4.60
C ASP A 201 10.76 -3.65 5.66
N THR A 202 10.92 -4.76 6.35
CA THR A 202 9.96 -5.26 7.36
C THR A 202 9.86 -4.37 8.59
N ALA A 203 10.76 -3.40 8.76
CA ALA A 203 10.65 -2.40 9.83
C ALA A 203 9.67 -1.28 9.47
N ILE A 204 9.50 -0.97 8.18
CA ILE A 204 8.59 0.08 7.70
C ILE A 204 7.19 -0.50 7.45
N PHE A 205 7.14 -1.69 6.83
CA PHE A 205 5.90 -2.27 6.32
C PHE A 205 5.37 -3.37 7.23
N GLY A 206 4.04 -3.46 7.30
CA GLY A 206 3.36 -4.49 8.07
C GLY A 206 3.32 -5.84 7.36
N GLU A 207 3.32 -6.90 8.15
CA GLU A 207 3.08 -8.25 7.67
C GLU A 207 1.62 -8.46 7.29
N LYS A 208 1.38 -9.01 6.11
CA LYS A 208 0.01 -9.18 5.59
C LYS A 208 -0.79 -10.20 6.38
N SER A 209 -0.18 -11.29 6.85
CA SER A 209 -0.88 -12.30 7.65
C SER A 209 -1.38 -11.72 8.99
N GLU A 210 -0.60 -10.85 9.63
CA GLU A 210 -1.00 -10.19 10.89
C GLU A 210 -2.19 -9.24 10.67
N MET A 211 -2.24 -8.56 9.52
CA MET A 211 -3.39 -7.73 9.18
C MET A 211 -4.68 -8.58 9.06
N TYR A 212 -4.61 -9.73 8.37
CA TYR A 212 -5.72 -10.66 8.29
C TYR A 212 -6.12 -11.20 9.67
N ARG A 213 -5.15 -11.62 10.50
CA ARG A 213 -5.40 -12.10 11.87
C ARG A 213 -6.17 -11.08 12.69
N LYS A 214 -5.70 -9.83 12.70
CA LYS A 214 -6.31 -8.74 13.47
C LYS A 214 -7.79 -8.54 13.10
N VAL A 215 -8.10 -8.45 11.81
CA VAL A 215 -9.46 -8.20 11.33
C VAL A 215 -10.37 -9.40 11.56
N LEU A 216 -9.92 -10.60 11.20
CA LEU A 216 -10.74 -11.80 11.26
C LEU A 216 -10.98 -12.29 12.70
N SER A 217 -10.03 -12.07 13.62
CA SER A 217 -10.23 -12.36 15.04
C SER A 217 -11.32 -11.50 15.66
N ALA A 218 -11.46 -10.25 15.22
CA ALA A 218 -12.45 -9.30 15.73
C ALA A 218 -13.83 -9.42 15.06
N SER A 219 -13.96 -10.19 13.97
CA SER A 219 -15.20 -10.28 13.20
C SER A 219 -16.29 -11.06 13.97
N GLY A 220 -17.40 -10.41 14.28
CA GLY A 220 -18.54 -11.05 14.96
C GLY A 220 -19.41 -11.95 14.06
N THR A 221 -19.22 -11.89 12.74
CA THR A 221 -20.03 -12.66 11.77
C THR A 221 -19.44 -14.03 11.46
N ILE A 222 -18.13 -14.22 11.69
CA ILE A 222 -17.44 -15.49 11.47
C ILE A 222 -17.60 -16.36 12.71
N ASP A 223 -18.21 -17.56 12.56
CA ASP A 223 -18.34 -18.51 13.66
C ASP A 223 -16.98 -19.04 14.15
N ASP A 224 -16.93 -19.54 15.38
CA ASP A 224 -15.69 -19.98 16.03
C ASP A 224 -15.03 -21.17 15.29
N GLY A 225 -15.81 -22.04 14.68
CA GLY A 225 -15.31 -23.18 13.92
C GLY A 225 -14.57 -22.73 12.65
N LEU A 226 -15.17 -21.83 11.88
CA LEU A 226 -14.54 -21.24 10.70
C LEU A 226 -13.32 -20.41 11.10
N ARG A 227 -13.45 -19.59 12.15
CA ARG A 227 -12.35 -18.78 12.69
C ARG A 227 -11.13 -19.66 13.05
N THR A 228 -11.35 -20.76 13.76
CA THR A 228 -10.28 -21.69 14.14
C THR A 228 -9.55 -22.24 12.92
N ARG A 229 -10.30 -22.67 11.87
CA ARG A 229 -9.70 -23.18 10.63
C ARG A 229 -8.92 -22.11 9.87
N VAL A 230 -9.46 -20.89 9.80
CA VAL A 230 -8.78 -19.74 9.16
C VAL A 230 -7.49 -19.38 9.88
N MET A 231 -7.49 -19.36 11.21
CA MET A 231 -6.26 -19.10 11.99
C MET A 231 -5.23 -20.22 11.80
N ALA A 232 -5.65 -21.48 11.81
CA ALA A 232 -4.76 -22.61 11.54
C ALA A 232 -4.18 -22.55 10.11
N PHE A 233 -4.97 -22.13 9.12
CA PHE A 233 -4.47 -21.88 7.77
C PHE A 233 -3.40 -20.78 7.76
N LEU A 234 -3.67 -19.62 8.38
CA LEU A 234 -2.70 -18.53 8.49
C LEU A 234 -1.40 -18.95 9.18
N ASP A 235 -1.49 -19.84 10.19
CA ASP A 235 -0.32 -20.43 10.89
C ASP A 235 0.50 -21.35 9.98
N SER A 236 -0.12 -21.96 8.97
CA SER A 236 0.54 -22.85 8.03
C SER A 236 1.22 -22.12 6.85
N VAL A 237 0.90 -20.83 6.62
CA VAL A 237 1.48 -20.06 5.51
C VAL A 237 2.91 -19.66 5.86
N PRO A 238 3.91 -20.05 5.03
CA PRO A 238 5.29 -19.63 5.25
C PRO A 238 5.44 -18.11 5.22
N LEU A 239 6.19 -17.58 6.19
CA LEU A 239 6.54 -16.17 6.18
C LEU A 239 7.56 -15.89 5.09
N GLU A 240 7.25 -14.94 4.22
CA GLU A 240 8.15 -14.35 3.25
C GLU A 240 8.33 -12.87 3.59
N THR A 241 9.50 -12.32 3.27
CA THR A 241 9.82 -10.90 3.50
C THR A 241 9.86 -10.11 2.20
N THR A 242 9.18 -10.60 1.18
CA THR A 242 9.05 -9.95 -0.13
C THR A 242 7.86 -9.00 -0.17
N CYS A 243 7.93 -8.03 -1.07
CA CYS A 243 6.91 -7.00 -1.22
C CYS A 243 5.57 -7.58 -1.70
N LEU A 244 4.49 -7.04 -1.14
CA LEU A 244 3.12 -7.25 -1.58
C LEU A 244 2.46 -5.90 -1.88
N HIS A 245 1.68 -5.84 -2.96
CA HIS A 245 0.88 -4.66 -3.27
C HIS A 245 -0.26 -4.46 -2.27
N GLY A 246 -0.91 -5.56 -1.91
CA GLY A 246 -2.06 -5.58 -1.01
C GLY A 246 -3.40 -5.27 -1.67
N ASP A 247 -3.39 -4.57 -2.82
CA ASP A 247 -4.51 -4.35 -3.74
C ASP A 247 -4.07 -4.58 -5.19
N MET A 248 -3.54 -5.78 -5.46
CA MET A 248 -2.95 -6.16 -6.74
C MET A 248 -4.00 -6.39 -7.82
N GLN A 249 -4.13 -5.44 -8.76
CA GLN A 249 -5.10 -5.50 -9.84
C GLN A 249 -4.71 -4.66 -11.06
N LEU A 250 -5.32 -4.94 -12.23
CA LEU A 250 -5.04 -4.25 -13.50
C LEU A 250 -5.34 -2.74 -13.47
N SER A 251 -6.32 -2.31 -12.67
CA SER A 251 -6.66 -0.88 -12.52
C SER A 251 -5.58 -0.11 -11.78
N ASN A 252 -4.79 -0.80 -10.95
CA ASN A 252 -3.70 -0.25 -10.15
C ASN A 252 -2.34 -0.31 -10.89
N VAL A 253 -2.36 -0.63 -12.18
CA VAL A 253 -1.21 -0.43 -13.08
C VAL A 253 -1.58 0.57 -14.15
N ILE A 254 -0.82 1.66 -14.22
CA ILE A 254 -0.94 2.65 -15.28
C ILE A 254 0.29 2.63 -16.18
N THR A 255 0.10 3.02 -17.43
CA THR A 255 1.19 3.17 -18.40
C THR A 255 1.08 4.49 -19.16
N ASN A 256 2.23 5.06 -19.52
CA ASN A 256 2.34 6.18 -20.47
C ASN A 256 2.70 5.71 -21.88
N GLY A 257 2.70 4.39 -22.12
CA GLY A 257 3.08 3.75 -23.37
C GLY A 257 4.57 3.39 -23.45
N ARG A 258 5.41 3.87 -22.52
CA ARG A 258 6.85 3.56 -22.42
C ARG A 258 7.17 2.79 -21.14
N GLU A 259 6.59 3.25 -20.03
CA GLU A 259 6.82 2.71 -18.68
C GLU A 259 5.49 2.36 -18.02
N ASP A 260 5.56 1.41 -17.10
CA ASP A 260 4.43 0.95 -16.29
C ASP A 260 4.68 1.28 -14.83
N PHE A 261 3.64 1.75 -14.16
CA PHE A 261 3.72 2.25 -12.78
C PHE A 261 2.66 1.58 -11.92
N TRP A 262 3.06 1.16 -10.73
CA TRP A 262 2.13 0.81 -9.66
C TRP A 262 1.52 2.06 -9.06
N ILE A 263 0.22 2.04 -8.80
CA ILE A 263 -0.50 3.09 -8.06
C ILE A 263 -1.36 2.47 -6.97
N ASP A 264 -1.86 3.29 -6.07
CA ASP A 264 -2.71 2.88 -4.94
C ASP A 264 -2.02 1.88 -4.00
N LEU A 265 -0.94 2.36 -3.39
CA LEU A 265 -0.06 1.58 -2.52
C LEU A 265 -0.48 1.64 -1.04
N SER A 266 -1.72 2.02 -0.72
CA SER A 266 -2.20 2.17 0.67
C SER A 266 -2.09 0.89 1.49
N ASP A 267 -2.29 -0.24 0.84
CA ASP A 267 -2.26 -1.58 1.43
C ASP A 267 -0.92 -2.32 1.26
N PHE A 268 0.12 -1.59 0.79
CA PHE A 268 1.44 -2.18 0.58
C PHE A 268 2.02 -2.74 1.87
N GLY A 269 2.63 -3.91 1.76
CA GLY A 269 3.22 -4.62 2.89
C GLY A 269 4.18 -5.71 2.45
N TYR A 270 4.41 -6.69 3.34
CA TYR A 270 5.21 -7.86 3.01
C TYR A 270 4.51 -9.15 3.47
N GLY A 271 4.93 -10.27 2.92
CA GLY A 271 4.42 -11.58 3.27
C GLY A 271 4.49 -12.56 2.12
N ASN A 272 3.80 -13.68 2.28
CA ASN A 272 3.69 -14.68 1.24
C ASN A 272 2.93 -14.12 0.02
N HIS A 273 3.55 -14.23 -1.15
CA HIS A 273 3.00 -13.69 -2.41
C HIS A 273 1.61 -14.23 -2.77
N MET A 274 1.22 -15.37 -2.20
CA MET A 274 -0.10 -15.95 -2.38
C MET A 274 -1.24 -15.05 -1.85
N PHE A 275 -0.97 -14.12 -0.93
CA PHE A 275 -1.99 -13.15 -0.48
C PHE A 275 -2.44 -12.23 -1.63
N ASP A 276 -1.51 -11.69 -2.40
CA ASP A 276 -1.83 -10.87 -3.58
C ASP A 276 -2.47 -11.71 -4.69
N LEU A 277 -1.99 -12.93 -4.91
CA LEU A 277 -2.55 -13.85 -5.90
C LEU A 277 -3.96 -14.30 -5.54
N GLY A 278 -4.25 -14.52 -4.26
CA GLY A 278 -5.60 -14.84 -3.78
C GLY A 278 -6.58 -13.69 -4.03
N MET A 279 -6.17 -12.47 -3.76
CA MET A 279 -6.94 -11.28 -4.11
C MET A 279 -7.18 -11.18 -5.61
N TRP A 280 -6.14 -11.35 -6.43
CA TRP A 280 -6.27 -11.31 -7.88
C TRP A 280 -7.19 -12.42 -8.43
N TYR A 281 -7.11 -13.64 -7.86
CA TYR A 281 -8.04 -14.73 -8.17
C TYR A 281 -9.48 -14.37 -7.82
N PHE A 282 -9.71 -13.82 -6.62
CA PHE A 282 -11.03 -13.33 -6.21
C PHE A 282 -11.60 -12.33 -7.23
N LEU A 283 -10.82 -11.31 -7.61
CA LEU A 283 -11.25 -10.26 -8.52
C LEU A 283 -11.50 -10.77 -9.95
N SER A 284 -10.69 -11.73 -10.43
CA SER A 284 -10.73 -12.18 -11.81
C SER A 284 -11.67 -13.38 -12.04
N ARG A 285 -11.92 -14.22 -11.02
CA ARG A 285 -12.67 -15.47 -11.17
C ARG A 285 -13.95 -15.54 -10.36
N LEU A 286 -14.00 -14.88 -9.21
CA LEU A 286 -15.11 -15.01 -8.27
C LEU A 286 -16.05 -13.79 -8.24
N ASN A 287 -15.61 -12.64 -8.74
CA ASN A 287 -16.43 -11.45 -8.80
C ASN A 287 -17.62 -11.59 -9.75
N PRO A 288 -18.81 -11.08 -9.36
CA PRO A 288 -19.95 -11.02 -10.26
C PRO A 288 -19.72 -10.04 -11.42
N GLU A 289 -20.49 -10.20 -12.51
CA GLU A 289 -20.37 -9.41 -13.73
C GLU A 289 -20.41 -7.89 -13.47
N GLU A 290 -21.35 -7.45 -12.61
CA GLU A 290 -21.55 -6.03 -12.32
C GLU A 290 -20.30 -5.40 -11.67
N LEU A 291 -19.61 -6.15 -10.80
CA LEU A 291 -18.37 -5.67 -10.17
C LEU A 291 -17.21 -5.67 -11.16
N CYS A 292 -17.10 -6.68 -12.03
CA CYS A 292 -16.08 -6.68 -13.08
C CYS A 292 -16.24 -5.46 -14.01
N GLN A 293 -17.45 -5.16 -14.44
CA GLN A 293 -17.76 -3.99 -15.26
C GLN A 293 -17.48 -2.67 -14.52
N HIS A 294 -17.86 -2.59 -13.23
CA HIS A 294 -17.68 -1.39 -12.45
C HIS A 294 -16.19 -1.07 -12.18
N ILE A 295 -15.40 -2.08 -11.81
CA ILE A 295 -13.99 -1.89 -11.38
C ILE A 295 -13.06 -1.84 -12.61
N PHE A 296 -13.26 -2.75 -13.59
CA PHE A 296 -12.32 -2.95 -14.68
C PHE A 296 -12.82 -2.47 -16.04
N HIS A 297 -14.11 -2.18 -16.16
CA HIS A 297 -14.80 -1.97 -17.45
C HIS A 297 -14.72 -3.19 -18.37
N LEU A 298 -14.59 -4.38 -17.79
CA LEU A 298 -14.42 -5.67 -18.46
C LEU A 298 -15.50 -6.65 -18.01
N GLY A 299 -15.96 -7.52 -18.91
CA GLY A 299 -16.88 -8.59 -18.57
C GLY A 299 -16.17 -9.74 -17.83
N ARG A 300 -16.96 -10.56 -17.13
CA ARG A 300 -16.46 -11.72 -16.37
C ARG A 300 -15.71 -12.72 -17.26
N GLU A 301 -16.14 -12.93 -18.48
CA GLU A 301 -15.46 -13.81 -19.44
C GLU A 301 -14.06 -13.27 -19.78
N GLN A 302 -13.94 -11.98 -20.04
CA GLN A 302 -12.65 -11.32 -20.28
C GLN A 302 -11.74 -11.43 -19.06
N MET A 303 -12.26 -11.20 -17.85
CA MET A 303 -11.50 -11.36 -16.61
C MET A 303 -11.01 -12.79 -16.41
N SER A 304 -11.83 -13.79 -16.78
CA SER A 304 -11.44 -15.20 -16.78
C SER A 304 -10.31 -15.50 -17.76
N GLN A 305 -10.38 -14.97 -18.98
CA GLN A 305 -9.31 -15.09 -19.98
C GLN A 305 -8.01 -14.43 -19.49
N ILE A 306 -8.12 -13.25 -18.88
CA ILE A 306 -6.99 -12.54 -18.27
C ILE A 306 -6.34 -13.39 -17.16
N TRP A 307 -7.13 -14.05 -16.30
CA TRP A 307 -6.61 -14.98 -15.31
C TRP A 307 -5.81 -16.12 -15.94
N ASP A 308 -6.33 -16.74 -16.99
CA ASP A 308 -5.66 -17.87 -17.65
C ASP A 308 -4.33 -17.45 -18.31
N ILE A 309 -4.28 -16.26 -18.92
CA ILE A 309 -3.04 -15.67 -19.45
C ILE A 309 -2.06 -15.37 -18.32
N PHE A 310 -2.55 -14.75 -17.24
CA PHE A 310 -1.75 -14.41 -16.08
C PHE A 310 -1.08 -15.62 -15.44
N VAL A 311 -1.87 -16.69 -15.18
CA VAL A 311 -1.37 -17.92 -14.56
C VAL A 311 -0.33 -18.62 -15.46
N ARG A 312 -0.58 -18.65 -16.76
CA ARG A 312 0.41 -19.18 -17.71
C ARG A 312 1.72 -18.43 -17.62
N GLU A 313 1.69 -17.11 -17.59
CA GLU A 313 2.90 -16.29 -17.56
C GLU A 313 3.55 -16.27 -16.18
N TYR A 314 2.76 -16.14 -15.10
CA TYR A 314 3.29 -16.01 -13.75
C TYR A 314 3.86 -17.34 -13.22
N PHE A 315 3.17 -18.47 -13.41
CA PHE A 315 3.53 -19.79 -12.88
C PHE A 315 4.13 -20.74 -13.94
N GLY A 316 4.11 -20.38 -15.21
CA GLY A 316 4.46 -21.30 -16.30
C GLY A 316 3.41 -22.40 -16.55
N ALA A 317 2.15 -22.21 -16.10
CA ALA A 317 1.06 -23.17 -16.18
C ALA A 317 0.45 -23.20 -17.60
N ALA A 318 1.08 -23.91 -18.52
CA ALA A 318 0.73 -23.89 -19.95
C ALA A 318 -0.52 -24.70 -20.29
N THR A 319 -0.86 -25.74 -19.53
CA THR A 319 -2.03 -26.60 -19.77
C THR A 319 -3.23 -26.17 -18.92
N GLU A 320 -4.43 -26.57 -19.36
CA GLU A 320 -5.66 -26.34 -18.59
C GLU A 320 -5.58 -27.00 -17.19
N ALA A 321 -5.15 -28.25 -17.11
CA ALA A 321 -4.96 -28.96 -15.85
C ALA A 321 -4.00 -28.24 -14.90
N SER A 322 -2.88 -27.72 -15.41
CA SER A 322 -1.93 -26.96 -14.58
C SER A 322 -2.51 -25.61 -14.11
N ARG A 323 -3.37 -24.95 -14.89
CA ARG A 323 -4.07 -23.73 -14.45
C ARG A 323 -5.13 -23.99 -13.39
N GLU A 324 -5.83 -25.14 -13.49
CA GLU A 324 -6.75 -25.59 -12.43
C GLU A 324 -6.04 -25.92 -11.14
N ASP A 325 -4.84 -26.54 -11.21
CA ASP A 325 -4.01 -26.81 -10.03
C ASP A 325 -3.60 -25.49 -9.33
N VAL A 326 -3.16 -24.50 -10.10
CA VAL A 326 -2.89 -23.16 -9.57
C VAL A 326 -4.13 -22.55 -8.94
N SER A 327 -5.28 -22.62 -9.61
CA SER A 327 -6.54 -22.06 -9.08
C SER A 327 -6.90 -22.69 -7.73
N ARG A 328 -6.75 -24.01 -7.60
CA ARG A 328 -6.98 -24.73 -6.32
C ARG A 328 -6.00 -24.30 -5.22
N MET A 329 -4.74 -24.02 -5.57
CA MET A 329 -3.72 -23.55 -4.63
C MET A 329 -4.00 -22.14 -4.13
N VAL A 330 -4.54 -21.26 -4.98
CA VAL A 330 -4.82 -19.85 -4.65
C VAL A 330 -6.18 -19.66 -3.95
N GLU A 331 -7.11 -20.59 -4.14
CA GLU A 331 -8.50 -20.50 -3.65
C GLU A 331 -8.59 -20.23 -2.13
N PRO A 332 -7.80 -20.84 -1.24
CA PRO A 332 -7.83 -20.53 0.20
C PRO A 332 -7.46 -19.07 0.51
N PHE A 333 -6.53 -18.49 -0.22
CA PHE A 333 -6.15 -17.09 -0.07
C PHE A 333 -7.24 -16.14 -0.59
N ALA A 334 -7.95 -16.53 -1.64
CA ALA A 334 -9.12 -15.79 -2.12
C ALA A 334 -10.28 -15.83 -1.11
N ALA A 335 -10.54 -16.99 -0.52
CA ALA A 335 -11.53 -17.15 0.54
C ALA A 335 -11.18 -16.31 1.77
N LEU A 336 -9.89 -16.29 2.16
CA LEU A 336 -9.37 -15.45 3.21
C LEU A 336 -9.60 -13.95 2.93
N HIS A 337 -9.28 -13.50 1.72
CA HIS A 337 -9.49 -12.11 1.29
C HIS A 337 -10.97 -11.74 1.28
N MET A 338 -11.83 -12.65 0.83
CA MET A 338 -13.28 -12.47 0.86
C MET A 338 -13.82 -12.29 2.29
N LEU A 339 -13.35 -13.10 3.24
CA LEU A 339 -13.70 -12.94 4.66
C LEU A 339 -13.20 -11.62 5.23
N TYR A 340 -12.01 -11.19 4.83
CA TYR A 340 -11.43 -9.91 5.23
C TYR A 340 -12.29 -8.73 4.76
N LEU A 341 -12.62 -8.68 3.47
CA LEU A 341 -13.48 -7.63 2.91
C LEU A 341 -14.88 -7.64 3.55
N GLY A 342 -15.46 -8.84 3.75
CA GLY A 342 -16.74 -8.99 4.42
C GLY A 342 -16.72 -8.46 5.86
N SER A 343 -15.61 -8.64 6.57
CA SER A 343 -15.44 -8.15 7.94
C SER A 343 -15.31 -6.64 8.03
N LEU A 344 -14.75 -5.99 6.99
CA LEU A 344 -14.58 -4.54 6.95
C LEU A 344 -15.81 -3.80 6.40
N TYR A 345 -16.43 -4.34 5.35
CA TYR A 345 -17.44 -3.64 4.57
C TYR A 345 -18.82 -4.30 4.58
N GLY A 346 -18.95 -5.39 5.31
CA GLY A 346 -20.17 -6.19 5.38
C GLY A 346 -20.16 -7.40 4.44
N PHE A 347 -20.67 -8.51 4.94
CA PHE A 347 -20.74 -9.76 4.18
C PHE A 347 -21.89 -9.74 3.15
N LYS A 348 -21.55 -10.11 1.92
CA LYS A 348 -22.56 -10.40 0.89
C LYS A 348 -23.01 -11.86 0.97
N PRO A 349 -24.23 -12.20 0.49
CA PRO A 349 -24.71 -13.59 0.46
C PRO A 349 -23.70 -14.52 -0.22
N GLY A 350 -23.49 -15.71 0.37
CA GLY A 350 -22.58 -16.73 -0.16
C GLY A 350 -21.10 -16.59 0.22
N MET A 351 -20.65 -15.43 0.75
CA MET A 351 -19.23 -15.24 1.06
C MET A 351 -18.77 -16.18 2.19
N VAL A 352 -19.52 -16.28 3.26
CA VAL A 352 -19.20 -17.15 4.40
C VAL A 352 -19.32 -18.62 4.04
N GLU A 353 -20.36 -19.00 3.28
CA GLU A 353 -20.56 -20.36 2.80
C GLU A 353 -19.42 -20.82 1.90
N PHE A 354 -19.00 -19.97 0.94
CA PHE A 354 -17.87 -20.26 0.08
C PHE A 354 -16.60 -20.49 0.90
N ALA A 355 -16.27 -19.56 1.78
CA ALA A 355 -15.09 -19.69 2.63
C ALA A 355 -15.16 -20.92 3.55
N SER A 356 -16.31 -21.21 4.14
CA SER A 356 -16.51 -22.41 4.94
C SER A 356 -16.28 -23.70 4.14
N GLY A 357 -16.73 -23.75 2.88
CA GLY A 357 -16.48 -24.87 1.98
C GLY A 357 -15.01 -25.04 1.63
N VAL A 358 -14.29 -23.94 1.41
CA VAL A 358 -12.84 -23.96 1.13
C VAL A 358 -12.04 -24.44 2.34
N PHE A 359 -12.27 -23.88 3.51
CA PHE A 359 -11.55 -24.25 4.74
C PHE A 359 -12.03 -25.53 5.41
N ALA A 360 -13.02 -26.25 4.87
CA ALA A 360 -13.43 -27.56 5.32
C ALA A 360 -12.71 -28.73 4.61
N ARG A 361 -12.01 -28.45 3.51
CA ARG A 361 -11.22 -29.41 2.72
C ARG A 361 -9.83 -29.58 3.32
#